data_199152716247e530c1e21410f45841b8
#
_entry.id   199152716247e530c1e21410f45841b8
#
_cell.length_a   1.000
_cell.length_b   1.000
_cell.length_c   1.000
_cell.angle_alpha   90.00
_cell.angle_beta   90.00
_cell.angle_gamma   90.00
#
_symmetry.space_group_name_H-M   'P 1'
#
loop_
_entity.id
_entity.type
_entity.pdbx_description
1 polymer ?
#
loop_
_entity_poly.entity_id
_entity_poly.type
_entity_poly.pdbx_seq_one_letter_code
_entity_poly.pdbx_strand_id
1 'polypeptide(L)' 'MPKTTLEMLERHVLLGERHIERQREIVADFRHRGYRTDLAEELLDLFEQMQLLHVAHRDRLLNSTQG' A
#
# COMPACT_ATOMS: atom_id res chain seq x y z
N MET A 1 6.77 17.29 18.51
CA MET A 1 8.02 16.78 17.95
C MET A 1 7.83 16.29 16.53
N PRO A 2 8.73 16.64 15.63
CA PRO A 2 8.64 16.05 14.28
C PRO A 2 8.91 14.55 14.36
N LYS A 3 8.16 13.79 13.59
CA LYS A 3 8.37 12.35 13.49
C LYS A 3 9.60 12.06 12.65
N THR A 4 10.29 10.98 12.98
CA THR A 4 11.43 10.56 12.16
C THR A 4 10.94 10.11 10.79
N THR A 5 11.81 10.15 9.80
CA THR A 5 11.51 9.67 8.45
C THR A 5 11.08 8.20 8.48
N LEU A 6 11.74 7.39 9.32
CA LEU A 6 11.39 5.97 9.46
C LEU A 6 9.97 5.79 10.00
N GLU A 7 9.58 6.57 11.01
CA GLU A 7 8.22 6.51 11.57
C GLU A 7 7.18 6.87 10.51
N MET A 8 7.46 7.89 9.71
CA MET A 8 6.57 8.30 8.63
C MET A 8 6.42 7.18 7.58
N LEU A 9 7.53 6.55 7.21
CA LEU A 9 7.52 5.46 6.24
C LEU A 9 6.79 4.23 6.76
N GLU A 10 6.96 3.89 8.03
CA GLU A 10 6.23 2.79 8.64
C GLU A 10 4.73 3.05 8.64
N ARG A 11 4.34 4.30 8.91
CA ARG A 11 2.93 4.69 8.83
C ARG A 11 2.40 4.57 7.40
N HIS A 12 3.19 4.99 6.41
CA HIS A 12 2.81 4.87 5.00
C HIS A 12 2.63 3.42 4.59
N VAL A 13 3.51 2.53 5.04
CA VAL A 13 3.38 1.09 4.78
C VAL A 13 2.09 0.55 5.39
N LEU A 14 1.80 0.90 6.63
CA LEU A 14 0.59 0.44 7.31
C LEU A 14 -0.69 0.94 6.63
N LEU A 15 -0.71 2.22 6.26
CA LEU A 15 -1.83 2.80 5.52
C LEU A 15 -1.98 2.15 4.14
N GLY A 16 -0.85 1.89 3.47
CA GLY A 16 -0.84 1.20 2.18
C GLY A 16 -1.46 -0.18 2.26
N GLU A 17 -1.15 -0.93 3.31
CA GLU A 17 -1.75 -2.25 3.54
C GLU A 17 -3.26 -2.16 3.69
N ARG A 18 -3.74 -1.16 4.43
CA ARG A 18 -5.18 -0.93 4.62
C ARG A 18 -5.87 -0.56 3.31
N HIS A 19 -5.24 0.28 2.51
CA HIS A 19 -5.79 0.67 1.21
C HIS A 19 -5.88 -0.52 0.26
N ILE A 20 -4.86 -1.36 0.24
CA ILE A 20 -4.85 -2.56 -0.59
C ILE A 20 -5.95 -3.52 -0.16
N GLU A 21 -6.06 -3.78 1.13
CA GLU A 21 -7.08 -4.65 1.69
C GLU A 21 -8.48 -4.15 1.35
N ARG A 22 -8.72 -2.86 1.54
CA ARG A 22 -10.00 -2.24 1.21
C ARG A 22 -10.30 -2.35 -0.28
N GLN A 23 -9.30 -2.13 -1.13
CA GLN A 23 -9.49 -2.20 -2.58
C GLN A 23 -9.78 -3.63 -3.03
N ARG A 24 -9.16 -4.64 -2.41
CA ARG A 24 -9.48 -6.05 -2.68
C ARG A 24 -10.92 -6.37 -2.37
N GLU A 25 -11.44 -5.84 -1.27
CA GLU A 25 -12.84 -6.00 -0.89
C GLU A 25 -13.77 -5.38 -1.94
N ILE A 26 -13.42 -4.20 -2.43
CA ILE A 26 -14.20 -3.52 -3.48
C ILE A 26 -14.23 -4.35 -4.76
N VAL A 27 -13.08 -4.86 -5.19
CA VAL A 27 -13.00 -5.71 -6.39
C VAL A 27 -13.86 -6.96 -6.22
N ALA A 28 -13.76 -7.62 -5.07
CA ALA A 28 -14.54 -8.82 -4.77
C ALA A 28 -16.04 -8.54 -4.77
N ASP A 29 -16.45 -7.41 -4.18
CA ASP A 29 -17.85 -7.01 -4.14
C ASP A 29 -18.39 -6.73 -5.53
N PHE A 30 -17.62 -6.02 -6.36
CA PHE A 30 -18.00 -5.73 -7.73
C PHE A 30 -18.19 -7.02 -8.56
N ARG A 31 -17.27 -7.99 -8.40
CA ARG A 31 -17.40 -9.28 -9.06
C ARG A 31 -18.65 -10.01 -8.64
N HIS A 32 -18.92 -10.02 -7.34
CA HIS A 32 -20.09 -10.70 -6.80
C HIS A 32 -21.39 -10.09 -7.36
N ARG A 33 -21.41 -8.78 -7.54
CA ARG A 33 -22.57 -8.06 -8.08
C ARG A 33 -22.66 -8.09 -9.60
N GLY A 34 -21.65 -8.62 -10.28
CA GLY A 34 -21.58 -8.62 -11.73
C GLY A 34 -21.24 -7.28 -12.36
N TYR A 35 -20.65 -6.37 -11.59
CA TYR A 35 -20.19 -5.08 -12.10
C TYR A 35 -18.85 -5.23 -12.79
N ARG A 36 -18.51 -4.25 -13.64
CA ARG A 36 -17.19 -4.20 -14.25
C ARG A 36 -16.15 -3.89 -13.19
N THR A 37 -15.05 -4.63 -13.23
CA THR A 37 -13.98 -4.51 -12.22
C THR A 37 -12.71 -3.83 -12.77
N ASP A 38 -12.68 -3.48 -14.04
CA ASP A 38 -11.48 -3.02 -14.73
C ASP A 38 -10.77 -1.89 -13.99
N LEU A 39 -11.49 -0.80 -13.68
CA LEU A 39 -10.92 0.34 -12.98
C LEU A 39 -10.54 0.01 -11.55
N ALA A 40 -11.36 -0.80 -10.88
CA ALA A 40 -11.06 -1.20 -9.50
C ALA A 40 -9.80 -2.06 -9.43
N GLU A 41 -9.60 -2.94 -10.41
CA GLU A 41 -8.39 -3.76 -10.51
C GLU A 41 -7.17 -2.93 -10.87
N GLU A 42 -7.29 -1.97 -11.77
CA GLU A 42 -6.20 -1.04 -12.10
C GLU A 42 -5.76 -0.24 -10.88
N LEU A 43 -6.72 0.21 -10.09
CA LEU A 43 -6.41 0.96 -8.87
C LEU A 43 -5.72 0.05 -7.84
N LEU A 44 -6.15 -1.20 -7.73
CA LEU A 44 -5.50 -2.16 -6.84
C LEU A 44 -4.05 -2.40 -7.26
N ASP A 45 -3.79 -2.58 -8.55
CA ASP A 45 -2.44 -2.75 -9.08
C ASP A 45 -1.57 -1.54 -8.75
N LEU A 46 -2.11 -0.33 -8.90
CA LEU A 46 -1.40 0.90 -8.58
C LEU A 46 -1.06 0.95 -7.08
N PHE A 47 -2.00 0.63 -6.22
CA PHE A 47 -1.76 0.59 -4.77
C PHE A 47 -0.67 -0.41 -4.41
N GLU A 48 -0.68 -1.59 -5.03
CA GLU A 48 0.34 -2.60 -4.79
C GLU A 48 1.73 -2.15 -5.25
N GLN A 49 1.83 -1.47 -6.39
CA GLN A 49 3.08 -0.90 -6.87
C GLN A 49 3.61 0.18 -5.94
N MET A 50 2.74 1.08 -5.48
CA MET A 50 3.12 2.12 -4.52
C MET A 50 3.59 1.51 -3.20
N GLN A 51 2.93 0.45 -2.75
CA GLN A 51 3.31 -0.23 -1.52
C GLN A 51 4.70 -0.85 -1.61
N LEU A 52 5.04 -1.44 -2.76
CA LEU A 52 6.38 -1.97 -2.98
C LEU A 52 7.45 -0.87 -2.84
N LEU A 53 7.17 0.32 -3.35
CA LEU A 53 8.08 1.46 -3.21
C LEU A 53 8.23 1.90 -1.74
N HIS A 54 7.13 1.97 -1.02
CA HIS A 54 7.15 2.34 0.39
C HIS A 54 7.93 1.33 1.24
N VAL A 55 7.71 0.05 0.99
CA VAL A 55 8.42 -1.03 1.69
C VAL A 55 9.91 -0.99 1.37
N ALA A 56 10.26 -0.84 0.11
CA ALA A 56 11.66 -0.77 -0.31
C ALA A 56 12.38 0.42 0.32
N HIS A 57 11.70 1.57 0.40
CA HIS A 57 12.26 2.77 1.00
C HIS A 57 12.46 2.60 2.50
N ARG A 58 11.48 2.03 3.19
CA ARG A 58 11.58 1.72 4.62
C ARG A 58 12.75 0.77 4.89
N ASP A 59 12.85 -0.30 4.11
CA ASP A 59 13.91 -1.31 4.28
C ASP A 59 15.29 -0.70 4.04
N ARG A 60 15.41 0.19 3.07
CA ARG A 60 16.66 0.89 2.80
C ARG A 60 17.09 1.75 3.98
N LEU A 61 16.16 2.47 4.61
CA LEU A 61 16.46 3.27 5.78
C LEU A 61 16.85 2.40 6.96
N LEU A 62 16.16 1.29 7.18
CA LEU A 62 16.50 0.37 8.27
C LEU A 62 17.91 -0.20 8.08
N ASN A 63 18.27 -0.57 6.87
CA ASN A 63 19.61 -1.08 6.58
C ASN A 63 20.67 0.00 6.77
N SER A 64 20.39 1.25 6.42
CA SER A 64 21.30 2.37 6.65
C SER A 64 21.57 2.61 8.13
N THR A 65 20.54 2.49 8.96
CA THR A 65 20.68 2.77 10.40
C THR A 65 21.35 1.64 11.16
N GLN A 66 21.36 0.44 10.61
CA GLN A 66 21.98 -0.73 11.22
C GLN A 66 23.44 -0.92 10.82
N GLY A 67 23.84 -0.26 9.78
CA GLY A 67 25.18 -0.38 9.22
C GLY A 67 26.20 0.38 9.98
#